data_67fd30cbf6e2c2bd6a7163f1fbd79de4
#
_entry.id   67fd30cbf6e2c2bd6a7163f1fbd79de4
#
_cell.length_a   1.000
_cell.length_b   1.000
_cell.length_c   1.000
_cell.angle_alpha   90.00
_cell.angle_beta   90.00
_cell.angle_gamma   90.00
#
_symmetry.space_group_name_H-M   'P 1'
#
loop_
_entity.id
_entity.type
_entity.pdbx_description
1 polymer ?
#
loop_
_entity_poly.entity_id
_entity_poly.type
_entity_poly.pdbx_seq_one_letter_code
_entity_poly.pdbx_strand_id
1 'polypeptide(L)'
;MSGQQVSWWDVHEFVGAVLDQVNDWPMLGTPAWCSLTHDDPRKWAALLDGAQHWALRVDACQAAMAEASRDVSAAADWPAIGRETRQRNEFYAQKPYLKRVAS
;
A
#
# COMPACT_ATOMS: atom_id res chain seq x y z
N MET A 1 16.40 -11.11 3.01
CA MET A 1 15.83 -9.88 2.43
C MET A 1 14.47 -10.18 1.82
N SER A 2 13.51 -9.37 2.11
CA SER A 2 12.21 -9.52 1.50
C SER A 2 12.12 -8.64 0.26
N GLY A 3 12.06 -9.23 -0.94
CA GLY A 3 11.85 -8.49 -2.18
C GLY A 3 10.45 -7.89 -2.30
N GLN A 4 9.57 -8.18 -1.34
CA GLN A 4 8.19 -7.69 -1.33
C GLN A 4 7.97 -6.53 -0.37
N GLN A 5 9.00 -6.13 0.35
CA GLN A 5 8.90 -5.01 1.27
C GLN A 5 8.84 -3.69 0.49
N VAL A 6 7.84 -2.87 0.82
CA VAL A 6 7.63 -1.58 0.15
C VAL A 6 8.41 -0.49 0.87
N SER A 7 9.15 0.31 0.10
CA SER A 7 9.86 1.48 0.60
C SER A 7 9.22 2.73 0.02
N TRP A 8 8.54 3.51 0.84
CA TRP A 8 7.98 4.80 0.42
C TRP A 8 9.07 5.75 -0.06
N TRP A 9 10.21 5.77 0.61
CA TRP A 9 11.29 6.71 0.29
C TRP A 9 11.78 6.55 -1.14
N ASP A 10 11.98 5.30 -1.58
CA ASP A 10 12.45 5.04 -2.94
C ASP A 10 11.43 5.46 -3.98
N VAL A 11 10.15 5.20 -3.72
CA VAL A 11 9.06 5.66 -4.59
C VAL A 11 8.99 7.18 -4.60
N HIS A 12 9.09 7.81 -3.45
CA HIS A 12 9.01 9.26 -3.30
C HIS A 12 10.13 9.96 -4.07
N GLU A 13 11.36 9.45 -4.00
CA GLU A 13 12.49 10.03 -4.74
C GLU A 13 12.24 9.99 -6.24
N PHE A 14 11.80 8.87 -6.76
CA PHE A 14 11.51 8.71 -8.18
C PHE A 14 10.35 9.63 -8.62
N VAL A 15 9.27 9.57 -7.89
CA VAL A 15 8.03 10.32 -8.23
C VAL A 15 8.26 11.82 -8.09
N GLY A 16 8.98 12.25 -7.07
CA GLY A 16 9.25 13.66 -6.83
C GLY A 16 9.93 14.35 -8.01
N ALA A 17 10.91 13.66 -8.62
CA ALA A 17 11.59 14.19 -9.79
C ALA A 17 10.66 14.38 -10.98
N VAL A 18 9.67 13.51 -11.14
CA VAL A 18 8.65 13.62 -12.20
C VAL A 18 7.63 14.72 -11.86
N LEU A 19 7.17 14.75 -10.62
CA LEU A 19 6.14 15.71 -10.19
C LEU A 19 6.65 17.17 -10.21
N ASP A 20 7.94 17.37 -10.03
CA ASP A 20 8.53 18.71 -10.11
C ASP A 20 8.34 19.36 -11.49
N GLN A 21 8.07 18.58 -12.51
CA GLN A 21 7.84 19.07 -13.87
C GLN A 21 6.38 19.42 -14.13
N VAL A 22 5.47 19.12 -13.22
CA VAL A 22 4.04 19.38 -13.36
C VAL A 22 3.57 20.20 -12.17
N ASN A 23 2.99 21.36 -12.42
CA ASN A 23 2.65 22.32 -11.37
C ASN A 23 1.38 21.94 -10.60
N ASP A 24 0.44 21.28 -11.26
CA ASP A 24 -0.84 20.96 -10.65
C ASP A 24 -1.50 19.80 -11.37
N TRP A 25 -2.30 19.03 -10.65
CA TRP A 25 -3.07 17.93 -11.20
C TRP A 25 -4.31 17.67 -10.35
N PRO A 26 -5.41 17.19 -10.96
CA PRO A 26 -6.60 16.80 -10.21
C PRO A 26 -6.35 15.49 -9.46
N MET A 27 -7.10 15.28 -8.38
CA MET A 27 -7.02 14.05 -7.61
C MET A 27 -7.34 12.84 -8.48
N LEU A 28 -6.55 11.78 -8.33
CA LEU A 28 -6.71 10.53 -9.07
C LEU A 28 -8.12 9.97 -8.91
N GLY A 29 -8.74 9.62 -10.03
CA GLY A 29 -10.04 8.98 -10.06
C GLY A 29 -11.24 9.92 -10.01
N THR A 30 -11.01 11.22 -9.85
CA THR A 30 -12.10 12.21 -9.89
C THR A 30 -12.59 12.44 -11.33
N PRO A 31 -13.79 13.00 -11.51
CA PRO A 31 -14.26 13.34 -12.86
C PRO A 31 -13.29 14.26 -13.61
N ALA A 32 -12.67 15.21 -12.92
CA ALA A 32 -11.68 16.09 -13.54
C ALA A 32 -10.48 15.30 -14.08
N TRP A 33 -10.00 14.31 -13.31
CA TRP A 33 -8.93 13.44 -13.76
C TRP A 33 -9.35 12.58 -14.95
N CYS A 34 -10.55 12.00 -14.89
CA CYS A 34 -11.08 11.16 -15.98
C CYS A 34 -11.25 11.93 -17.30
N SER A 35 -11.47 13.23 -17.22
CA SER A 35 -11.61 14.10 -18.39
C SER A 35 -10.30 14.40 -19.10
N LEU A 36 -9.16 14.18 -18.44
CA LEU A 36 -7.86 14.43 -19.05
C LEU A 36 -7.57 13.41 -20.14
N THR A 37 -6.90 13.86 -21.20
CA THR A 37 -6.44 12.95 -22.25
C THR A 37 -5.30 12.10 -21.74
N HIS A 38 -5.08 10.94 -22.40
CA HIS A 38 -3.99 10.04 -21.99
C HIS A 38 -2.60 10.65 -22.18
N ASP A 39 -2.49 11.67 -23.01
CA ASP A 39 -1.23 12.38 -23.27
C ASP A 39 -0.97 13.51 -22.27
N ASP A 40 -1.96 13.85 -21.45
CA ASP A 40 -1.85 14.97 -20.53
C ASP A 40 -0.92 14.62 -19.36
N PRO A 41 0.18 15.39 -19.16
CA PRO A 41 1.10 15.12 -18.06
C PRO A 41 0.44 15.13 -16.68
N ARG A 42 -0.63 15.91 -16.51
CA ARG A 42 -1.35 15.99 -15.23
C ARG A 42 -2.01 14.67 -14.89
N LYS A 43 -2.47 13.91 -15.89
CA LYS A 43 -3.09 12.61 -15.67
C LYS A 43 -2.09 11.63 -15.07
N TRP A 44 -0.89 11.60 -15.59
CA TRP A 44 0.19 10.75 -15.10
C TRP A 44 0.76 11.22 -13.77
N ALA A 45 0.84 12.55 -13.57
CA ALA A 45 1.28 13.11 -12.29
C ALA A 45 0.35 12.69 -11.15
N ALA A 46 -0.96 12.77 -11.38
CA ALA A 46 -1.95 12.32 -10.39
C ALA A 46 -1.80 10.83 -10.06
N LEU A 47 -1.57 10.01 -11.07
CA LEU A 47 -1.39 8.57 -10.89
C LEU A 47 -0.13 8.28 -10.06
N LEU A 48 0.97 8.94 -10.39
CA LEU A 48 2.23 8.76 -9.67
C LEU A 48 2.15 9.28 -8.23
N ASP A 49 1.46 10.40 -8.02
CA ASP A 49 1.22 10.93 -6.68
C ASP A 49 0.39 9.95 -5.85
N GLY A 50 -0.65 9.36 -6.47
CA GLY A 50 -1.43 8.31 -5.81
C GLY A 50 -0.59 7.10 -5.45
N ALA A 51 0.35 6.73 -6.31
CA ALA A 51 1.25 5.60 -6.06
C ALA A 51 2.17 5.86 -4.86
N GLN A 52 2.71 7.07 -4.71
CA GLN A 52 3.55 7.37 -3.54
C GLN A 52 2.73 7.42 -2.25
N HIS A 53 1.49 7.88 -2.28
CA HIS A 53 0.61 7.83 -1.12
C HIS A 53 0.28 6.40 -0.73
N TRP A 54 0.05 5.53 -1.70
CA TRP A 54 -0.12 4.09 -1.45
C TRP A 54 1.12 3.49 -0.80
N ALA A 55 2.31 3.79 -1.33
CA ALA A 55 3.57 3.28 -0.80
C ALA A 55 3.81 3.75 0.64
N LEU A 56 3.47 5.01 0.95
CA LEU A 56 3.60 5.56 2.30
C LEU A 56 2.69 4.79 3.27
N ARG A 57 1.45 4.54 2.88
CA ARG A 57 0.50 3.80 3.71
C ARG A 57 0.95 2.38 3.98
N VAL A 58 1.45 1.68 2.95
CA VAL A 58 1.94 0.31 3.08
C VAL A 58 3.20 0.27 3.95
N ASP A 59 4.13 1.19 3.72
CA ASP A 59 5.37 1.29 4.51
C ASP A 59 5.06 1.52 6.00
N ALA A 60 4.16 2.46 6.29
CA ALA A 60 3.73 2.73 7.67
C ALA A 60 3.06 1.50 8.30
N CYS A 61 2.25 0.79 7.55
CA CYS A 61 1.61 -0.44 8.00
C CYS A 61 2.63 -1.52 8.31
N GLN A 62 3.63 -1.69 7.46
CA GLN A 62 4.72 -2.65 7.68
C GLN A 62 5.49 -2.35 8.97
N ALA A 63 5.79 -1.08 9.20
CA ALA A 63 6.47 -0.64 10.42
C ALA A 63 5.64 -0.93 11.67
N ALA A 64 4.34 -0.63 11.62
CA ALA A 64 3.42 -0.90 12.73
C ALA A 64 3.31 -2.39 13.02
N MET A 65 3.23 -3.21 11.99
CA MET A 65 3.15 -4.67 12.14
C MET A 65 4.45 -5.24 12.70
N ALA A 66 5.59 -4.73 12.29
CA ALA A 66 6.88 -5.16 12.82
C ALA A 66 7.01 -4.83 14.31
N GLU A 67 6.55 -3.65 14.72
CA GLU A 67 6.52 -3.24 16.11
C GLU A 67 5.58 -4.11 16.94
N ALA A 68 4.37 -4.35 16.44
CA ALA A 68 3.41 -5.23 17.10
C ALA A 68 3.95 -6.66 17.25
N SER A 69 4.67 -7.15 16.25
CA SER A 69 5.28 -8.47 16.30
C SER A 69 6.36 -8.55 17.39
N ARG A 70 7.13 -7.49 17.57
CA ARG A 70 8.14 -7.44 18.66
C ARG A 70 7.47 -7.42 20.02
N ASP A 71 6.40 -6.67 20.20
CA ASP A 71 5.66 -6.61 21.46
C ASP A 71 5.04 -7.97 21.78
N VAL A 72 4.47 -8.62 20.80
CA VAL A 72 3.93 -9.97 20.93
C VAL A 72 5.01 -10.98 21.29
N SER A 73 6.18 -10.87 20.68
CA SER A 73 7.33 -11.74 21.02
C SER A 73 7.76 -11.61 22.47
N ALA A 74 7.69 -10.41 23.03
CA ALA A 74 8.10 -10.13 24.40
C ALA A 74 7.11 -10.65 25.44
N ALA A 75 5.82 -10.77 25.10
CA ALA A 75 4.75 -11.10 26.03
C ALA A 75 4.01 -12.41 25.68
N ALA A 76 4.58 -13.29 24.88
CA ALA A 76 3.84 -14.17 24.00
C ALA A 76 3.13 -15.38 24.59
N ASP A 77 1.90 -15.56 24.14
CA ASP A 77 1.24 -16.85 24.00
C ASP A 77 1.30 -17.26 22.52
N TRP A 78 2.41 -17.81 22.10
CA TRP A 78 2.64 -18.24 20.73
C TRP A 78 1.64 -19.29 20.23
N PRO A 79 1.24 -20.30 21.04
CA PRO A 79 0.24 -21.26 20.59
C PRO A 79 -1.09 -20.65 20.24
N ALA A 80 -1.58 -19.68 21.02
CA ALA A 80 -2.84 -19.00 20.73
C ALA A 80 -2.75 -18.17 19.45
N ILE A 81 -1.63 -17.47 19.25
CA ILE A 81 -1.39 -16.67 18.05
C ILE A 81 -1.36 -17.58 16.81
N GLY A 82 -0.68 -18.72 16.90
CA GLY A 82 -0.62 -19.68 15.80
C GLY A 82 -1.99 -20.23 15.42
N ARG A 83 -2.83 -20.53 16.42
CA ARG A 83 -4.21 -20.99 16.15
C ARG A 83 -5.03 -19.90 15.46
N GLU A 84 -4.96 -18.70 15.92
CA GLU A 84 -5.69 -17.57 15.35
C GLU A 84 -5.29 -17.33 13.89
N THR A 85 -4.01 -17.37 13.60
CA THR A 85 -3.49 -17.22 12.24
C THR A 85 -4.00 -18.32 11.33
N ARG A 86 -3.99 -19.58 11.80
CA ARG A 86 -4.47 -20.72 11.01
C ARG A 86 -5.96 -20.60 10.70
N GLN A 87 -6.77 -20.20 11.69
CA GLN A 87 -8.22 -20.03 11.49
C GLN A 87 -8.49 -18.96 10.43
N ARG A 88 -7.75 -17.88 10.45
CA ARG A 88 -7.87 -16.81 9.47
C ARG A 88 -7.51 -17.28 8.06
N ASN A 89 -6.43 -18.03 7.94
CA ASN A 89 -6.00 -18.58 6.65
C ASN A 89 -7.01 -19.58 6.10
N GLU A 90 -7.58 -20.42 6.95
CA GLU A 90 -8.63 -21.39 6.54
C GLU A 90 -9.87 -20.66 6.04
N PHE A 91 -10.27 -19.58 6.70
CA PHE A 91 -11.41 -18.79 6.29
C PHE A 91 -11.21 -18.23 4.87
N TYR A 92 -10.06 -17.65 4.58
CA TYR A 92 -9.77 -17.11 3.25
C TYR A 92 -9.58 -18.20 2.20
N ALA A 93 -9.09 -19.36 2.59
CA ALA A 93 -8.98 -20.48 1.68
C ALA A 93 -10.36 -20.99 1.22
N GLN A 94 -11.36 -20.97 2.12
CA GLN A 94 -12.73 -21.36 1.82
C GLN A 94 -13.50 -20.29 1.05
N LYS A 95 -13.10 -19.02 1.17
CA LYS A 95 -13.81 -17.87 0.58
C LYS A 95 -12.83 -16.94 -0.14
N PRO A 96 -12.20 -17.42 -1.23
CA PRO A 96 -11.18 -16.63 -1.92
C PRO A 96 -11.71 -15.34 -2.52
N TYR A 97 -13.00 -15.25 -2.81
CA TYR A 97 -13.62 -14.03 -3.33
C TYR A 97 -13.55 -12.87 -2.31
N LEU A 98 -13.56 -13.15 -1.01
CA LEU A 98 -13.42 -12.11 0.01
C LEU A 98 -12.03 -11.50 -0.01
N LYS A 99 -11.02 -12.32 -0.26
CA LYS A 99 -9.64 -11.86 -0.36
C LYS A 99 -9.45 -10.94 -1.56
N ARG A 100 -10.11 -11.22 -2.69
CA ARG A 100 -10.08 -10.35 -3.87
C ARG A 100 -10.71 -9.00 -3.61
N VAL A 101 -11.82 -8.99 -2.90
CA VAL A 101 -12.52 -7.74 -2.57
C VAL A 101 -11.69 -6.90 -1.62
N ALA A 102 -10.95 -7.52 -0.72
CA ALA A 102 -10.11 -6.86 0.25
C ALA A 102 -8.79 -6.31 -0.33
N SER A 103 -8.38 -6.80 -1.48
CA SER A 103 -7.09 -6.42 -2.08
C SER A 103 -7.15 -5.21 -3.02
#